data_b528bb18e849aa1c80b1d8b77d762f13
#
_entry.id   b528bb18e849aa1c80b1d8b77d762f13
#
_cell.length_a   1.000
_cell.length_b   1.000
_cell.length_c   1.000
_cell.angle_alpha   90.00
_cell.angle_beta   90.00
_cell.angle_gamma   90.00
#
_symmetry.space_group_name_H-M   'P 1'
#
loop_
_entity.id
_entity.type
_entity.pdbx_description
1 polymer ?
#
loop_
_entity_poly.entity_id
_entity_poly.type
_entity_poly.pdbx_seq_one_letter_code
_entity_poly.pdbx_strand_id
1 'polypeptide(L)'
;MKRRVIAFILLTALCISACGFAGCSKPAALQENIPDDNVRNWYEIFIYSFADSDGDRIGDFKGAADKLEYVRDLGFTGIWLMPIMPSPSYHKYDITDYYDVDPQYGTLDDFKAFLNKAHELNIDVILDLVVNHTSNEHPWFQNSKTGPDAEYRDYYNWSDTGGSGYEKINGSYFECRFVSTMPDLNLDNPDVRSEISDIMRFWLDMGVDGFRLDAVTSYYTGSSERNIEFLSWLNTEAKSIKPDCYIVGECWADEATIASYYRSGIDSFFYFPMSTGNNGKGIIAGILDEATTDRGDSYAYLTTHLEERFGTDALMAPFIDNHDTERFNGIMGLYDMPRVKAAYGMLAMMRGGTYFYYGDECGLVGSGNDPNKRIGMYWDDITKVTYAPPGATEAKYPLGSVNELIADDNSLLNYIGNANALRNAFPEIARGTSSIIEQEDSDICIIERTWNGSTITIVLNLCREAKSVSLTGLSLAGILDANISQGSGITYNGSTLKLDPWGIAILN
;
A
#
# COMPACT_ATOMS: atom_id res chain seq x y z
N MET A 1 -17.61 58.27 -34.00
CA MET A 1 -17.69 57.28 -35.13
C MET A 1 -16.51 56.33 -34.95
N LYS A 2 -16.79 55.11 -34.46
CA LYS A 2 -15.79 54.09 -34.19
C LYS A 2 -15.78 53.10 -35.36
N ARG A 3 -14.65 52.97 -36.06
CA ARG A 3 -14.44 51.91 -37.10
C ARG A 3 -13.81 50.68 -36.42
N ARG A 4 -14.50 49.55 -36.50
CA ARG A 4 -14.00 48.22 -36.16
C ARG A 4 -13.15 47.69 -37.33
N VAL A 5 -11.93 47.27 -37.08
CA VAL A 5 -11.11 46.50 -38.02
C VAL A 5 -11.20 45.05 -37.60
N ILE A 6 -11.70 44.23 -38.53
CA ILE A 6 -11.74 42.76 -38.42
C ILE A 6 -10.49 42.24 -39.12
N ALA A 7 -9.63 41.55 -38.40
CA ALA A 7 -8.48 40.85 -38.94
C ALA A 7 -8.86 39.39 -39.25
N PHE A 8 -8.80 39.02 -40.53
CA PHE A 8 -8.89 37.64 -41.00
C PHE A 8 -7.49 37.01 -40.89
N ILE A 9 -7.36 35.90 -40.17
CA ILE A 9 -6.16 35.07 -40.18
C ILE A 9 -6.43 33.91 -41.13
N LEU A 10 -5.69 33.89 -42.25
CA LEU A 10 -5.62 32.76 -43.16
C LEU A 10 -4.73 31.67 -42.55
N LEU A 11 -5.31 30.46 -42.35
CA LEU A 11 -4.58 29.26 -42.00
C LEU A 11 -4.11 28.62 -43.33
N THR A 12 -2.82 28.69 -43.61
CA THR A 12 -2.19 27.91 -44.69
C THR A 12 -1.72 26.58 -44.11
N ALA A 13 -2.37 25.51 -44.53
CA ALA A 13 -1.93 24.13 -44.24
C ALA A 13 -0.70 23.81 -45.11
N LEU A 14 0.44 23.58 -44.48
CA LEU A 14 1.63 23.05 -45.15
C LEU A 14 1.65 21.53 -44.92
N CYS A 15 1.33 20.76 -45.99
CA CYS A 15 1.58 19.33 -46.01
C CYS A 15 3.07 19.07 -46.18
N ILE A 16 3.74 18.64 -45.15
CA ILE A 16 5.10 18.07 -45.23
C ILE A 16 4.96 16.55 -45.18
N SER A 17 5.15 15.91 -46.31
CA SER A 17 5.38 14.47 -46.40
C SER A 17 6.77 14.15 -45.82
N ALA A 18 6.83 13.50 -44.70
CA ALA A 18 8.07 12.89 -44.20
C ALA A 18 7.92 11.38 -44.24
N CYS A 19 8.69 10.77 -45.12
CA CYS A 19 8.91 9.31 -45.12
C CYS A 19 9.59 8.85 -43.84
N GLY A 20 9.07 7.77 -43.32
CA GLY A 20 9.63 6.67 -42.58
C GLY A 20 10.88 6.87 -41.70
N PHE A 21 10.64 6.89 -40.40
CA PHE A 21 11.41 6.11 -39.40
C PHE A 21 10.39 5.50 -38.49
N ALA A 22 10.32 4.16 -38.50
CA ALA A 22 9.58 3.41 -37.49
C ALA A 22 10.34 3.54 -36.15
N GLY A 23 10.11 4.63 -35.42
CA GLY A 23 10.44 4.77 -34.03
C GLY A 23 9.29 4.16 -33.26
N CYS A 24 9.56 3.25 -32.31
CA CYS A 24 8.59 2.83 -31.33
C CYS A 24 8.03 4.08 -30.64
N SER A 25 6.81 4.46 -30.99
CA SER A 25 6.08 5.47 -30.26
C SER A 25 5.72 4.85 -28.91
N LYS A 26 6.18 5.45 -27.79
CA LYS A 26 5.58 5.16 -26.48
C LYS A 26 4.05 5.22 -26.63
N PRO A 27 3.29 4.28 -26.08
CA PRO A 27 1.84 4.41 -26.03
C PRO A 27 1.49 5.80 -25.51
N ALA A 28 0.46 6.44 -26.10
CA ALA A 28 -0.02 7.71 -25.56
C ALA A 28 -0.34 7.47 -24.06
N ALA A 29 0.16 8.37 -23.21
CA ALA A 29 -0.12 8.28 -21.79
C ALA A 29 -1.65 8.18 -21.58
N LEU A 30 -2.08 7.18 -20.84
CA LEU A 30 -3.49 7.00 -20.49
C LEU A 30 -3.94 8.24 -19.70
N GLN A 31 -5.14 8.71 -20.01
CA GLN A 31 -5.74 9.81 -19.23
C GLN A 31 -6.16 9.26 -17.87
N GLU A 32 -5.65 9.85 -16.80
CA GLU A 32 -6.09 9.53 -15.45
C GLU A 32 -7.56 9.90 -15.25
N ASN A 33 -8.26 9.06 -14.52
CA ASN A 33 -9.66 9.21 -14.14
C ASN A 33 -9.83 8.74 -12.68
N ILE A 34 -9.26 9.50 -11.75
CA ILE A 34 -9.25 9.18 -10.32
C ILE A 34 -10.45 9.86 -9.67
N PRO A 35 -11.44 9.10 -9.17
CA PRO A 35 -12.59 9.65 -8.44
C PRO A 35 -12.19 10.29 -7.12
N ASP A 36 -12.98 11.27 -6.68
CA ASP A 36 -12.88 11.91 -5.38
C ASP A 36 -13.52 11.01 -4.31
N ASP A 37 -12.78 9.99 -3.88
CA ASP A 37 -13.15 9.04 -2.84
C ASP A 37 -11.89 8.51 -2.14
N ASN A 38 -12.02 7.58 -1.18
CA ASN A 38 -10.89 7.03 -0.41
C ASN A 38 -10.21 5.81 -1.08
N VAL A 39 -10.53 5.49 -2.35
CA VAL A 39 -9.87 4.39 -3.07
C VAL A 39 -8.60 4.89 -3.72
N ARG A 40 -7.46 4.49 -3.18
CA ARG A 40 -6.12 4.92 -3.64
C ARG A 40 -5.26 3.71 -3.99
N ASN A 41 -4.19 3.99 -4.74
CA ASN A 41 -3.02 3.12 -4.86
C ASN A 41 -2.03 3.59 -3.80
N TRP A 42 -1.87 2.83 -2.74
CA TRP A 42 -1.07 3.19 -1.58
C TRP A 42 0.37 2.73 -1.73
N TYR A 43 1.31 3.59 -1.32
CA TYR A 43 2.73 3.29 -1.24
C TYR A 43 3.18 3.42 0.21
N GLU A 44 3.56 2.30 0.83
CA GLU A 44 4.06 2.27 2.20
C GLU A 44 5.51 2.73 2.25
N ILE A 45 5.81 3.70 3.10
CA ILE A 45 7.16 4.27 3.25
C ILE A 45 7.63 4.15 4.70
N PHE A 46 8.84 3.60 4.86
CA PHE A 46 9.63 3.71 6.08
C PHE A 46 10.64 4.85 5.91
N ILE A 47 10.38 6.00 6.55
CA ILE A 47 11.19 7.23 6.37
C ILE A 47 12.68 6.96 6.60
N TYR A 48 13.04 6.24 7.69
CA TYR A 48 14.43 5.88 8.03
C TYR A 48 15.24 5.35 6.85
N SER A 49 14.61 4.57 5.98
CA SER A 49 15.26 3.84 4.89
C SER A 49 14.96 4.40 3.50
N PHE A 50 14.13 5.44 3.38
CA PHE A 50 13.63 5.86 2.09
C PHE A 50 14.59 6.80 1.35
N ALA A 51 14.83 8.00 1.87
CA ALA A 51 15.70 8.99 1.23
C ALA A 51 16.30 9.95 2.25
N ASP A 52 17.59 10.15 2.17
CA ASP A 52 18.41 11.02 3.02
C ASP A 52 18.72 12.33 2.27
N SER A 53 18.43 13.49 2.87
CA SER A 53 18.70 14.80 2.28
C SER A 53 19.92 15.51 2.85
N ASP A 54 20.36 15.18 4.05
CA ASP A 54 21.41 15.89 4.77
C ASP A 54 22.76 15.16 4.83
N GLY A 55 22.79 13.90 4.42
CA GLY A 55 24.00 13.09 4.27
C GLY A 55 24.39 12.30 5.52
N ASP A 56 23.53 12.20 6.51
CA ASP A 56 23.75 11.39 7.71
C ASP A 56 23.43 9.91 7.51
N ARG A 57 22.83 9.57 6.36
CA ARG A 57 22.40 8.23 5.91
C ARG A 57 21.21 7.67 6.70
N ILE A 58 20.42 8.51 7.33
CA ILE A 58 19.09 8.21 7.82
C ILE A 58 18.10 8.98 6.93
N GLY A 59 17.04 8.34 6.50
CA GLY A 59 16.02 8.99 5.69
C GLY A 59 15.27 10.07 6.50
N ASP A 60 14.89 11.15 5.84
CA ASP A 60 14.22 12.30 6.45
C ASP A 60 13.08 12.84 5.58
N PHE A 61 12.25 13.75 6.12
CA PHE A 61 11.10 14.32 5.41
C PHE A 61 11.48 15.13 4.18
N LYS A 62 12.63 15.80 4.17
CA LYS A 62 13.09 16.57 3.00
C LYS A 62 13.49 15.61 1.88
N GLY A 63 14.25 14.57 2.22
CA GLY A 63 14.61 13.51 1.29
C GLY A 63 13.37 12.79 0.73
N ALA A 64 12.41 12.46 1.59
CA ALA A 64 11.14 11.88 1.16
C ALA A 64 10.34 12.85 0.26
N ALA A 65 10.29 14.15 0.61
CA ALA A 65 9.64 15.15 -0.21
C ALA A 65 10.27 15.29 -1.60
N ASP A 66 11.60 15.17 -1.71
CA ASP A 66 12.30 15.20 -3.00
C ASP A 66 11.97 14.00 -3.90
N LYS A 67 11.40 12.94 -3.33
CA LYS A 67 11.01 11.71 -4.06
C LYS A 67 9.49 11.61 -4.33
N LEU A 68 8.68 12.57 -3.93
CA LEU A 68 7.23 12.52 -4.15
C LEU A 68 6.83 12.51 -5.64
N GLU A 69 7.60 13.19 -6.50
CA GLU A 69 7.36 13.12 -7.95
C GLU A 69 7.59 11.71 -8.50
N TYR A 70 8.59 10.99 -7.98
CA TYR A 70 8.80 9.58 -8.31
C TYR A 70 7.60 8.72 -7.91
N VAL A 71 7.06 8.91 -6.70
CA VAL A 71 5.89 8.17 -6.21
C VAL A 71 4.67 8.45 -7.09
N ARG A 72 4.41 9.73 -7.44
CA ARG A 72 3.36 10.14 -8.37
C ARG A 72 3.55 9.51 -9.75
N ASP A 73 4.77 9.57 -10.31
CA ASP A 73 5.07 9.09 -11.67
C ASP A 73 4.91 7.56 -11.80
N LEU A 74 5.00 6.84 -10.67
CA LEU A 74 4.62 5.42 -10.56
C LEU A 74 3.10 5.19 -10.40
N GLY A 75 2.29 6.25 -10.43
CA GLY A 75 0.83 6.17 -10.35
C GLY A 75 0.29 5.87 -8.95
N PHE A 76 1.09 6.06 -7.90
CA PHE A 76 0.59 6.02 -6.53
C PHE A 76 -0.15 7.31 -6.18
N THR A 77 -1.30 7.18 -5.54
CA THR A 77 -2.21 8.27 -5.18
C THR A 77 -2.41 8.40 -3.68
N GLY A 78 -1.75 7.56 -2.91
CA GLY A 78 -1.71 7.60 -1.46
C GLY A 78 -0.38 7.10 -0.92
N ILE A 79 0.04 7.65 0.21
CA ILE A 79 1.22 7.23 0.97
C ILE A 79 0.78 6.82 2.38
N TRP A 80 1.22 5.65 2.81
CA TRP A 80 1.21 5.25 4.20
C TRP A 80 2.61 5.41 4.79
N LEU A 81 2.76 6.29 5.77
CA LEU A 81 3.99 6.43 6.54
C LEU A 81 3.96 5.50 7.75
N MET A 82 4.93 4.60 7.86
CA MET A 82 5.23 3.91 9.13
C MET A 82 5.46 4.94 10.23
N PRO A 83 5.44 4.57 11.54
CA PRO A 83 5.49 5.54 12.62
C PRO A 83 6.59 6.57 12.48
N ILE A 84 6.23 7.85 12.68
CA ILE A 84 7.12 9.01 12.51
C ILE A 84 7.40 9.75 13.81
N MET A 85 6.73 9.37 14.91
CA MET A 85 6.80 10.00 16.22
C MET A 85 8.12 9.65 16.92
N PRO A 86 8.57 10.46 17.90
CA PRO A 86 9.74 10.18 18.72
C PRO A 86 9.68 8.82 19.39
N SER A 87 10.76 8.05 19.25
CA SER A 87 10.85 6.68 19.74
C SER A 87 12.31 6.27 19.97
N PRO A 88 12.61 5.45 20.99
CA PRO A 88 13.95 4.95 21.24
C PRO A 88 14.39 3.88 20.23
N SER A 89 13.45 3.23 19.51
CA SER A 89 13.77 2.19 18.54
C SER A 89 13.82 2.73 17.11
N TYR A 90 14.52 1.99 16.25
CA TYR A 90 14.59 2.32 14.81
C TYR A 90 13.25 2.18 14.11
N HIS A 91 12.38 1.27 14.56
CA HIS A 91 11.07 0.99 13.94
C HIS A 91 9.96 1.96 14.36
N LYS A 92 10.19 2.74 15.41
CA LYS A 92 9.30 3.82 15.91
C LYS A 92 7.93 3.38 16.45
N TYR A 93 7.66 2.08 16.64
CA TYR A 93 6.40 1.61 17.22
C TYR A 93 6.28 1.82 18.73
N ASP A 94 7.38 2.03 19.45
CA ASP A 94 7.42 2.37 20.88
C ASP A 94 7.51 3.89 21.07
N ILE A 95 6.36 4.57 20.92
CA ILE A 95 6.24 6.03 20.88
C ILE A 95 6.48 6.63 22.28
N THR A 96 7.24 7.71 22.35
CA THR A 96 7.49 8.50 23.57
C THR A 96 6.80 9.86 23.59
N ASP A 97 6.38 10.37 22.44
CA ASP A 97 5.61 11.62 22.28
C ASP A 97 4.74 11.51 21.04
N TYR A 98 3.41 11.68 21.18
CA TYR A 98 2.47 11.60 20.07
C TYR A 98 2.28 12.92 19.31
N TYR A 99 2.82 14.02 19.80
CA TYR A 99 2.59 15.36 19.29
C TYR A 99 3.79 15.97 18.57
N ASP A 100 4.82 15.18 18.30
CA ASP A 100 6.01 15.60 17.56
C ASP A 100 6.45 14.53 16.56
N VAL A 101 7.41 14.86 15.73
CA VAL A 101 8.09 13.93 14.82
C VAL A 101 9.45 13.55 15.39
N ASP A 102 9.93 12.35 15.07
CA ASP A 102 11.27 11.92 15.49
C ASP A 102 12.34 12.87 14.94
N PRO A 103 13.23 13.40 15.78
CA PRO A 103 14.26 14.36 15.36
C PRO A 103 15.22 13.81 14.31
N GLN A 104 15.31 12.48 14.14
CA GLN A 104 16.08 11.88 13.03
C GLN A 104 15.41 12.14 11.67
N TYR A 105 14.09 12.37 11.64
CA TYR A 105 13.32 12.59 10.42
C TYR A 105 13.13 14.07 10.08
N GLY A 106 13.49 14.98 11.00
CA GLY A 106 13.36 16.42 10.85
C GLY A 106 12.46 17.06 11.90
N THR A 107 11.73 18.08 11.51
CA THR A 107 10.83 18.87 12.36
C THR A 107 9.38 18.75 11.90
N LEU A 108 8.42 19.18 12.74
CA LEU A 108 7.01 19.32 12.34
C LEU A 108 6.84 20.24 11.10
N ASP A 109 7.67 21.26 10.95
CA ASP A 109 7.63 22.12 9.76
C ASP A 109 8.13 21.39 8.50
N ASP A 110 9.12 20.51 8.63
CA ASP A 110 9.58 19.65 7.53
C ASP A 110 8.51 18.64 7.14
N PHE A 111 7.82 18.03 8.12
CA PHE A 111 6.68 17.16 7.88
C PHE A 111 5.52 17.90 7.19
N LYS A 112 5.18 19.10 7.63
CA LYS A 112 4.16 19.95 6.97
C LYS A 112 4.52 20.27 5.53
N ALA A 113 5.80 20.55 5.27
CA ALA A 113 6.28 20.80 3.91
C ALA A 113 6.16 19.57 3.02
N PHE A 114 6.50 18.37 3.55
CA PHE A 114 6.28 17.08 2.89
C PHE A 114 4.79 16.87 2.57
N LEU A 115 3.90 17.05 3.55
CA LEU A 115 2.46 16.87 3.42
C LEU A 115 1.86 17.82 2.37
N ASN A 116 2.22 19.10 2.42
CA ASN A 116 1.77 20.08 1.42
C ASN A 116 2.20 19.69 0.01
N LYS A 117 3.45 19.23 -0.16
CA LYS A 117 3.96 18.80 -1.47
C LYS A 117 3.27 17.52 -1.96
N ALA A 118 2.93 16.58 -1.07
CA ALA A 118 2.14 15.40 -1.42
C ALA A 118 0.76 15.80 -1.94
N HIS A 119 0.06 16.70 -1.25
CA HIS A 119 -1.25 17.21 -1.66
C HIS A 119 -1.19 18.01 -2.98
N GLU A 120 -0.13 18.81 -3.21
CA GLU A 120 0.09 19.48 -4.51
C GLU A 120 0.20 18.48 -5.67
N LEU A 121 0.64 17.25 -5.38
CA LEU A 121 0.75 16.15 -6.33
C LEU A 121 -0.49 15.22 -6.34
N ASN A 122 -1.56 15.58 -5.62
CA ASN A 122 -2.77 14.77 -5.41
C ASN A 122 -2.47 13.39 -4.80
N ILE A 123 -1.57 13.36 -3.83
CA ILE A 123 -1.22 12.18 -3.04
C ILE A 123 -1.75 12.38 -1.63
N ASP A 124 -2.66 11.51 -1.18
CA ASP A 124 -3.14 11.48 0.20
C ASP A 124 -2.06 10.87 1.11
N VAL A 125 -2.01 11.30 2.37
CA VAL A 125 -1.02 10.78 3.33
C VAL A 125 -1.72 10.28 4.60
N ILE A 126 -1.53 9.00 4.92
CA ILE A 126 -1.98 8.44 6.21
C ILE A 126 -0.79 8.11 7.10
N LEU A 127 -1.00 8.24 8.40
CA LEU A 127 0.00 7.92 9.43
C LEU A 127 -0.34 6.62 10.15
N ASP A 128 0.71 5.94 10.58
CA ASP A 128 0.57 4.83 11.54
C ASP A 128 0.16 5.37 12.91
N LEU A 129 -0.98 4.93 13.43
CA LEU A 129 -1.52 5.32 14.73
C LEU A 129 -1.40 4.15 15.70
N VAL A 130 -0.39 4.20 16.56
CA VAL A 130 -0.09 3.16 17.54
C VAL A 130 -0.75 3.50 18.87
N VAL A 131 -1.91 2.90 19.13
CA VAL A 131 -2.70 3.17 20.36
C VAL A 131 -2.89 1.94 21.26
N ASN A 132 -2.33 0.79 20.86
CA ASN A 132 -2.32 -0.37 21.73
C ASN A 132 -1.40 -0.17 22.94
N HIS A 133 -0.25 0.44 22.74
CA HIS A 133 0.82 0.59 23.72
C HIS A 133 1.60 1.88 23.51
N THR A 134 2.42 2.24 24.48
CA THR A 134 3.44 3.29 24.36
C THR A 134 4.83 2.69 24.54
N SER A 135 5.88 3.49 24.37
CA SER A 135 7.20 3.15 24.93
C SER A 135 7.13 3.08 26.46
N ASN A 136 7.94 2.21 27.06
CA ASN A 136 8.19 2.26 28.49
C ASN A 136 8.94 3.53 28.93
N GLU A 137 9.48 4.33 27.97
CA GLU A 137 10.08 5.63 28.21
C GLU A 137 9.08 6.79 28.10
N HIS A 138 7.84 6.52 27.65
CA HIS A 138 6.79 7.53 27.57
C HIS A 138 6.52 8.18 28.93
N PRO A 139 6.36 9.51 29.04
CA PRO A 139 6.12 10.20 30.30
C PRO A 139 4.96 9.64 31.11
N TRP A 140 3.87 9.20 30.47
CA TRP A 140 2.74 8.54 31.15
C TRP A 140 3.18 7.28 31.88
N PHE A 141 3.95 6.38 31.21
CA PHE A 141 4.42 5.15 31.84
C PHE A 141 5.48 5.41 32.92
N GLN A 142 6.38 6.37 32.67
CA GLN A 142 7.40 6.76 33.64
C GLN A 142 6.77 7.26 34.95
N ASN A 143 5.67 8.01 34.89
CA ASN A 143 4.89 8.40 36.06
C ASN A 143 4.11 7.20 36.64
N SER A 144 3.35 6.49 35.80
CA SER A 144 2.47 5.35 36.18
C SER A 144 3.19 4.29 37.03
N LYS A 145 4.44 3.97 36.70
CA LYS A 145 5.24 2.96 37.41
C LYS A 145 5.73 3.40 38.78
N THR A 146 5.58 4.66 39.17
CA THR A 146 6.08 5.16 40.45
C THR A 146 5.27 4.67 41.67
N GLY A 147 4.00 4.31 41.49
CA GLY A 147 3.16 3.77 42.51
C GLY A 147 1.67 3.76 42.17
N PRO A 148 0.84 3.16 43.06
CA PRO A 148 -0.61 3.06 42.81
C PRO A 148 -1.33 4.41 42.82
N ASP A 149 -0.76 5.44 43.44
CA ASP A 149 -1.34 6.79 43.53
C ASP A 149 -0.77 7.74 42.48
N ALA A 150 -0.03 7.23 41.45
CA ALA A 150 0.52 8.02 40.38
C ALA A 150 -0.59 8.56 39.48
N GLU A 151 -0.41 9.80 39.00
CA GLU A 151 -1.38 10.50 38.12
C GLU A 151 -1.83 9.69 36.91
N TYR A 152 -0.88 9.05 36.23
CA TYR A 152 -1.14 8.22 35.05
C TYR A 152 -1.24 6.72 35.36
N ARG A 153 -1.49 6.34 36.65
CA ARG A 153 -1.54 4.92 37.03
C ARG A 153 -2.52 4.15 36.18
N ASP A 154 -3.72 4.67 36.02
CA ASP A 154 -4.83 4.01 35.35
C ASP A 154 -4.80 4.14 33.82
N TYR A 155 -3.76 4.82 33.26
CA TYR A 155 -3.52 4.82 31.82
C TYR A 155 -3.03 3.47 31.30
N TYR A 156 -2.54 2.59 32.17
CA TYR A 156 -2.04 1.26 31.85
C TYR A 156 -2.76 0.19 32.65
N ASN A 157 -2.71 -1.04 32.14
CA ASN A 157 -3.30 -2.19 32.79
C ASN A 157 -2.33 -2.75 33.84
N TRP A 158 -2.68 -2.61 35.11
CA TRP A 158 -1.88 -3.10 36.25
C TRP A 158 -2.55 -4.29 36.94
N SER A 159 -1.73 -5.21 37.52
CA SER A 159 -2.17 -6.38 38.25
C SER A 159 -1.26 -6.65 39.46
N ASP A 160 -1.81 -7.20 40.52
CA ASP A 160 -1.04 -7.72 41.67
C ASP A 160 -0.46 -9.12 41.40
N THR A 161 -0.96 -9.78 40.33
CA THR A 161 -0.52 -11.12 39.92
C THR A 161 0.01 -11.08 38.51
N GLY A 162 1.17 -11.70 38.28
CA GLY A 162 1.73 -11.84 36.96
C GLY A 162 0.96 -12.88 36.11
N GLY A 163 1.29 -12.91 34.80
CA GLY A 163 0.72 -13.84 33.84
C GLY A 163 1.45 -13.71 32.50
N SER A 164 0.98 -14.45 31.50
CA SER A 164 1.48 -14.27 30.13
C SER A 164 1.15 -12.85 29.64
N GLY A 165 2.12 -12.13 29.08
CA GLY A 165 1.98 -10.75 28.65
C GLY A 165 2.02 -9.71 29.77
N TYR A 166 2.55 -10.07 30.95
CA TYR A 166 2.76 -9.17 32.08
C TYR A 166 4.20 -9.20 32.55
N GLU A 167 4.77 -8.03 32.82
CA GLU A 167 6.10 -7.84 33.37
C GLU A 167 6.04 -7.17 34.74
N LYS A 168 6.99 -7.51 35.62
CA LYS A 168 7.03 -7.00 36.99
C LYS A 168 7.91 -5.79 37.15
N ILE A 169 7.37 -4.71 37.71
CA ILE A 169 8.13 -3.52 38.10
C ILE A 169 7.62 -2.97 39.44
N ASN A 170 8.51 -2.58 40.33
CA ASN A 170 8.19 -1.93 41.63
C ASN A 170 7.12 -2.65 42.46
N GLY A 171 7.04 -3.99 42.35
CA GLY A 171 6.12 -4.82 43.14
C GLY A 171 4.78 -5.12 42.48
N SER A 172 4.39 -4.42 41.44
CA SER A 172 3.20 -4.66 40.61
C SER A 172 3.56 -5.23 39.23
N TYR A 173 2.56 -5.73 38.50
CA TYR A 173 2.73 -6.22 37.15
C TYR A 173 1.96 -5.32 36.20
N PHE A 174 2.58 -4.95 35.05
CA PHE A 174 1.93 -4.21 33.97
C PHE A 174 1.76 -5.09 32.74
N GLU A 175 0.71 -4.86 31.99
CA GLU A 175 0.45 -5.55 30.72
C GLU A 175 1.42 -5.06 29.64
N CYS A 176 1.99 -6.00 28.85
CA CYS A 176 2.90 -5.72 27.75
C CYS A 176 2.89 -6.93 26.78
N ARG A 177 1.87 -6.98 25.93
CA ARG A 177 1.60 -8.16 25.08
C ARG A 177 2.69 -8.42 24.05
N PHE A 178 3.33 -7.38 23.54
CA PHE A 178 4.41 -7.52 22.58
C PHE A 178 5.75 -7.76 23.27
N VAL A 179 6.26 -6.76 23.95
CA VAL A 179 7.53 -6.83 24.69
C VAL A 179 7.48 -5.89 25.89
N SER A 180 8.35 -6.12 26.88
CA SER A 180 8.40 -5.35 28.12
C SER A 180 8.72 -3.85 27.96
N THR A 181 9.22 -3.45 26.81
CA THR A 181 9.45 -2.05 26.44
C THR A 181 8.20 -1.36 25.86
N MET A 182 7.11 -2.09 25.66
CA MET A 182 5.85 -1.61 25.08
C MET A 182 4.68 -1.91 26.04
N PRO A 183 4.48 -1.12 27.12
CA PRO A 183 3.37 -1.28 28.04
C PRO A 183 2.04 -0.96 27.36
N ASP A 184 1.05 -1.85 27.53
CA ASP A 184 -0.27 -1.74 26.92
C ASP A 184 -1.12 -0.68 27.65
N LEU A 185 -1.76 0.19 26.87
CA LEU A 185 -2.68 1.21 27.36
C LEU A 185 -3.99 0.60 27.85
N ASN A 186 -4.57 1.20 28.88
CA ASN A 186 -5.91 0.90 29.36
C ASN A 186 -6.96 1.64 28.52
N LEU A 187 -7.39 1.01 27.43
CA LEU A 187 -8.35 1.59 26.49
C LEU A 187 -9.79 1.71 27.04
N ASP A 188 -10.06 1.21 28.26
CA ASP A 188 -11.30 1.46 28.98
C ASP A 188 -11.27 2.79 29.75
N ASN A 189 -10.10 3.34 29.99
CA ASN A 189 -9.94 4.61 30.68
C ASN A 189 -10.41 5.78 29.79
N PRO A 190 -11.39 6.59 30.24
CA PRO A 190 -11.90 7.72 29.46
C PRO A 190 -10.85 8.80 29.19
N ASP A 191 -9.87 8.99 30.09
CA ASP A 191 -8.79 9.96 29.91
C ASP A 191 -7.84 9.50 28.80
N VAL A 192 -7.52 8.19 28.72
CA VAL A 192 -6.76 7.60 27.60
C VAL A 192 -7.49 7.79 26.28
N ARG A 193 -8.81 7.57 26.23
CA ARG A 193 -9.61 7.83 25.03
C ARG A 193 -9.63 9.30 24.63
N SER A 194 -9.68 10.22 25.62
CA SER A 194 -9.58 11.65 25.36
C SER A 194 -8.23 12.01 24.73
N GLU A 195 -7.13 11.47 25.25
CA GLU A 195 -5.80 11.67 24.67
C GLU A 195 -5.71 11.12 23.23
N ILE A 196 -6.27 9.93 22.96
CA ILE A 196 -6.31 9.38 21.61
C ILE A 196 -7.11 10.30 20.66
N SER A 197 -8.23 10.87 21.11
CA SER A 197 -9.01 11.84 20.34
C SER A 197 -8.18 13.11 20.04
N ASP A 198 -7.46 13.64 21.02
CA ASP A 198 -6.62 14.82 20.87
C ASP A 198 -5.41 14.55 19.95
N ILE A 199 -4.81 13.36 20.01
CA ILE A 199 -3.76 12.91 19.10
C ILE A 199 -4.30 12.86 17.66
N MET A 200 -5.45 12.22 17.43
CA MET A 200 -6.07 12.18 16.09
C MET A 200 -6.36 13.59 15.58
N ARG A 201 -6.92 14.46 16.42
CA ARG A 201 -7.20 15.86 16.08
C ARG A 201 -5.94 16.61 15.68
N PHE A 202 -4.85 16.46 16.44
CA PHE A 202 -3.58 17.13 16.17
C PHE A 202 -3.06 16.81 14.74
N TRP A 203 -3.06 15.55 14.36
CA TRP A 203 -2.57 15.13 13.04
C TRP A 203 -3.55 15.47 11.91
N LEU A 204 -4.86 15.29 12.12
CA LEU A 204 -5.88 15.63 11.12
C LEU A 204 -5.97 17.13 10.87
N ASP A 205 -5.87 17.97 11.92
CA ASP A 205 -5.84 19.44 11.79
C ASP A 205 -4.55 19.93 11.09
N MET A 206 -3.47 19.13 11.14
CA MET A 206 -2.24 19.41 10.40
C MET A 206 -2.38 19.12 8.89
N GLY A 207 -3.38 18.33 8.51
CA GLY A 207 -3.70 17.99 7.12
C GLY A 207 -3.51 16.51 6.76
N VAL A 208 -3.19 15.64 7.72
CA VAL A 208 -3.13 14.18 7.48
C VAL A 208 -4.50 13.67 7.00
N ASP A 209 -4.52 12.74 6.03
CA ASP A 209 -5.75 12.27 5.39
C ASP A 209 -6.38 11.08 6.10
N GLY A 210 -5.66 10.50 7.04
CA GLY A 210 -6.17 9.37 7.79
C GLY A 210 -5.12 8.58 8.54
N PHE A 211 -5.49 7.37 8.94
CA PHE A 211 -4.64 6.53 9.79
C PHE A 211 -4.61 5.07 9.35
N ARG A 212 -3.43 4.46 9.49
CA ARG A 212 -3.31 3.02 9.62
C ARG A 212 -3.30 2.69 11.12
N LEU A 213 -4.19 1.82 11.55
CA LEU A 213 -4.28 1.38 12.95
C LEU A 213 -3.42 0.15 13.17
N ASP A 214 -2.42 0.29 14.04
CA ASP A 214 -1.55 -0.81 14.45
C ASP A 214 -2.29 -1.83 15.30
N ALA A 215 -2.02 -3.12 15.08
CA ALA A 215 -2.34 -4.25 15.96
C ALA A 215 -3.80 -4.29 16.48
N VAL A 216 -4.79 -4.06 15.60
CA VAL A 216 -6.21 -3.93 16.03
C VAL A 216 -6.79 -5.16 16.71
N THR A 217 -6.17 -6.34 16.54
CA THR A 217 -6.57 -7.58 17.22
C THR A 217 -6.05 -7.68 18.65
N SER A 218 -5.15 -6.78 19.06
CA SER A 218 -4.45 -6.80 20.35
C SER A 218 -5.01 -5.82 21.38
N TYR A 219 -5.84 -4.86 20.99
CA TYR A 219 -6.41 -3.83 21.88
C TYR A 219 -7.07 -4.42 23.14
N TYR A 220 -7.79 -5.51 22.96
CA TYR A 220 -8.32 -6.34 24.03
C TYR A 220 -8.04 -7.80 23.69
N THR A 221 -6.86 -8.27 24.03
CA THR A 221 -6.41 -9.61 23.68
C THR A 221 -7.43 -10.69 24.03
N GLY A 222 -7.80 -11.48 23.02
CA GLY A 222 -8.77 -12.58 23.16
C GLY A 222 -10.24 -12.16 23.08
N SER A 223 -10.55 -10.89 22.77
CA SER A 223 -11.93 -10.39 22.67
C SER A 223 -12.15 -9.57 21.41
N SER A 224 -12.48 -10.22 20.30
CA SER A 224 -12.80 -9.53 19.04
C SER A 224 -13.96 -8.54 19.18
N GLU A 225 -14.98 -8.85 19.99
CA GLU A 225 -16.11 -7.93 20.19
C GLU A 225 -15.66 -6.62 20.84
N ARG A 226 -14.80 -6.66 21.85
CA ARG A 226 -14.27 -5.45 22.48
C ARG A 226 -13.36 -4.66 21.55
N ASN A 227 -12.56 -5.34 20.73
CA ASN A 227 -11.77 -4.70 19.68
C ASN A 227 -12.66 -3.96 18.69
N ILE A 228 -13.74 -4.60 18.23
CA ILE A 228 -14.73 -4.01 17.32
C ILE A 228 -15.43 -2.79 17.95
N GLU A 229 -15.82 -2.88 19.22
CA GLU A 229 -16.43 -1.76 19.95
C GLU A 229 -15.47 -0.55 20.06
N PHE A 230 -14.21 -0.79 20.39
CA PHE A 230 -13.20 0.26 20.48
C PHE A 230 -12.94 0.89 19.10
N LEU A 231 -12.79 0.07 18.07
CA LEU A 231 -12.62 0.53 16.68
C LEU A 231 -13.83 1.35 16.20
N SER A 232 -15.05 0.96 16.58
CA SER A 232 -16.26 1.72 16.25
C SER A 232 -16.28 3.10 16.92
N TRP A 233 -15.84 3.18 18.18
CA TRP A 233 -15.63 4.45 18.87
C TRP A 233 -14.57 5.29 18.16
N LEU A 234 -13.39 4.73 17.87
CA LEU A 234 -12.27 5.43 17.21
C LEU A 234 -12.68 5.97 15.84
N ASN A 235 -13.36 5.15 15.02
CA ASN A 235 -13.87 5.58 13.72
C ASN A 235 -14.85 6.74 13.83
N THR A 236 -15.79 6.66 14.78
CA THR A 236 -16.78 7.72 15.03
C THR A 236 -16.07 9.01 15.44
N GLU A 237 -15.08 8.93 16.31
CA GLU A 237 -14.32 10.08 16.78
C GLU A 237 -13.51 10.71 15.64
N ALA A 238 -12.74 9.93 14.87
CA ALA A 238 -11.97 10.42 13.74
C ALA A 238 -12.85 11.09 12.67
N LYS A 239 -13.97 10.46 12.30
CA LYS A 239 -14.93 11.02 11.33
C LYS A 239 -15.65 12.28 11.86
N SER A 240 -15.75 12.45 13.17
CA SER A 240 -16.29 13.70 13.77
C SER A 240 -15.31 14.87 13.62
N ILE A 241 -14.00 14.58 13.56
CA ILE A 241 -12.94 15.58 13.36
C ILE A 241 -12.80 15.90 11.86
N LYS A 242 -12.61 14.86 11.03
CA LYS A 242 -12.47 14.97 9.56
C LYS A 242 -13.39 13.90 8.91
N PRO A 243 -14.55 14.30 8.35
CA PRO A 243 -15.55 13.34 7.84
C PRO A 243 -15.05 12.41 6.73
N ASP A 244 -14.09 12.85 5.94
CA ASP A 244 -13.44 12.13 4.85
C ASP A 244 -12.15 11.40 5.29
N CYS A 245 -11.80 11.42 6.58
CA CYS A 245 -10.65 10.70 7.13
C CYS A 245 -10.70 9.22 6.72
N TYR A 246 -9.65 8.72 6.06
CA TYR A 246 -9.54 7.31 5.71
C TYR A 246 -8.85 6.52 6.82
N ILE A 247 -9.42 5.37 7.18
CA ILE A 247 -8.85 4.50 8.22
C ILE A 247 -8.72 3.07 7.71
N VAL A 248 -7.51 2.52 7.82
CA VAL A 248 -7.22 1.11 7.54
C VAL A 248 -6.67 0.41 8.77
N GLY A 249 -7.21 -0.76 9.12
CA GLY A 249 -6.80 -1.53 10.31
C GLY A 249 -5.90 -2.71 9.97
N GLU A 250 -4.84 -2.89 10.78
CA GLU A 250 -4.04 -4.10 10.75
C GLU A 250 -4.73 -5.23 11.52
N CYS A 251 -5.56 -5.98 10.81
CA CYS A 251 -6.19 -7.18 11.35
C CYS A 251 -5.43 -8.44 10.88
N TRP A 252 -4.33 -8.75 11.56
CA TRP A 252 -3.53 -9.95 11.24
C TRP A 252 -4.24 -11.21 11.73
N ALA A 253 -5.15 -11.69 10.93
CA ALA A 253 -6.03 -12.80 11.29
C ALA A 253 -6.50 -13.57 10.04
N ASP A 254 -7.31 -14.60 10.26
CA ASP A 254 -8.00 -15.30 9.19
C ASP A 254 -9.12 -14.43 8.58
N GLU A 255 -9.57 -14.83 7.42
CA GLU A 255 -10.59 -14.14 6.64
C GLU A 255 -11.90 -13.92 7.41
N ALA A 256 -12.33 -14.92 8.21
CA ALA A 256 -13.56 -14.83 8.98
C ALA A 256 -13.48 -13.74 10.06
N THR A 257 -12.33 -13.65 10.72
CA THR A 257 -12.03 -12.62 11.70
C THR A 257 -11.99 -11.25 11.03
N ILE A 258 -11.22 -11.08 9.93
CA ILE A 258 -11.16 -9.82 9.17
C ILE A 258 -12.56 -9.35 8.77
N ALA A 259 -13.38 -10.25 8.20
CA ALA A 259 -14.75 -9.91 7.81
C ALA A 259 -15.61 -9.44 8.99
N SER A 260 -15.40 -10.00 10.18
CA SER A 260 -16.14 -9.58 11.37
C SER A 260 -15.80 -8.17 11.83
N TYR A 261 -14.55 -7.70 11.60
CA TYR A 261 -14.07 -6.39 12.01
C TYR A 261 -14.68 -5.23 11.20
N TYR A 262 -15.16 -5.48 9.98
CA TYR A 262 -15.90 -4.45 9.22
C TYR A 262 -17.17 -3.95 9.93
N ARG A 263 -17.71 -4.70 10.91
CA ARG A 263 -18.79 -4.23 11.79
C ARG A 263 -18.42 -3.00 12.63
N SER A 264 -17.14 -2.72 12.78
CA SER A 264 -16.64 -1.52 13.46
C SER A 264 -16.91 -0.23 12.70
N GLY A 265 -17.17 -0.31 11.40
CA GLY A 265 -17.32 0.84 10.52
C GLY A 265 -16.00 1.42 10.01
N ILE A 266 -14.85 0.85 10.37
CA ILE A 266 -13.53 1.19 9.79
C ILE A 266 -13.59 0.97 8.28
N ASP A 267 -13.00 1.89 7.49
CA ASP A 267 -13.12 1.90 6.03
C ASP A 267 -12.52 0.63 5.40
N SER A 268 -11.34 0.19 5.88
CA SER A 268 -10.61 -0.94 5.31
C SER A 268 -9.88 -1.76 6.36
N PHE A 269 -9.61 -3.02 6.01
CA PHE A 269 -8.66 -3.87 6.74
C PHE A 269 -7.71 -4.55 5.76
N PHE A 270 -6.43 -4.66 6.14
CA PHE A 270 -5.43 -5.39 5.37
C PHE A 270 -5.82 -6.86 5.23
N TYR A 271 -5.81 -7.36 3.99
CA TYR A 271 -6.16 -8.75 3.71
C TYR A 271 -4.92 -9.65 3.80
N PHE A 272 -4.52 -9.98 5.03
CA PHE A 272 -3.33 -10.80 5.34
C PHE A 272 -3.26 -12.16 4.64
N PRO A 273 -4.36 -12.89 4.36
CA PRO A 273 -4.27 -14.14 3.61
C PRO A 273 -3.61 -13.99 2.24
N MET A 274 -3.64 -12.80 1.62
CA MET A 274 -2.98 -12.56 0.34
C MET A 274 -1.45 -12.47 0.47
N SER A 275 -0.94 -11.95 1.58
CA SER A 275 0.48 -11.78 1.86
C SER A 275 1.11 -13.03 2.48
N THR A 276 0.52 -13.55 3.56
CA THR A 276 1.15 -14.63 4.34
C THR A 276 0.50 -15.98 4.11
N GLY A 277 -0.82 -16.02 3.86
CA GLY A 277 -1.58 -17.25 3.64
C GLY A 277 -1.30 -18.36 4.67
N ASN A 278 -1.81 -19.56 4.43
CA ASN A 278 -1.59 -20.70 5.32
C ASN A 278 -0.17 -21.28 5.21
N ASN A 279 0.60 -20.92 4.17
CA ASN A 279 1.92 -21.47 3.86
C ASN A 279 3.06 -20.44 3.99
N GLY A 280 2.78 -19.25 4.53
CA GLY A 280 3.75 -18.15 4.63
C GLY A 280 4.13 -17.51 3.28
N LYS A 281 3.44 -17.86 2.17
CA LYS A 281 3.73 -17.34 0.83
C LYS A 281 2.64 -16.43 0.27
N GLY A 282 1.44 -16.48 0.84
CA GLY A 282 0.29 -15.74 0.34
C GLY A 282 -0.43 -16.36 -0.86
N ILE A 283 -1.66 -15.88 -1.10
CA ILE A 283 -2.54 -16.47 -2.14
C ILE A 283 -1.99 -16.22 -3.54
N ILE A 284 -1.54 -14.99 -3.84
CA ILE A 284 -1.01 -14.65 -5.18
C ILE A 284 0.21 -15.53 -5.53
N ALA A 285 1.15 -15.70 -4.60
CA ALA A 285 2.29 -16.57 -4.81
C ALA A 285 1.87 -18.03 -4.98
N GLY A 286 0.82 -18.48 -4.28
CA GLY A 286 0.23 -19.81 -4.43
C GLY A 286 -0.40 -20.03 -5.81
N ILE A 287 -1.15 -19.07 -6.33
CA ILE A 287 -1.72 -19.11 -7.68
C ILE A 287 -0.61 -19.20 -8.72
N LEU A 288 0.47 -18.46 -8.54
CA LEU A 288 1.61 -18.42 -9.46
C LEU A 288 2.64 -19.54 -9.21
N ASP A 289 2.44 -20.44 -8.26
CA ASP A 289 3.35 -21.56 -8.03
C ASP A 289 3.47 -22.45 -9.29
N GLU A 290 4.64 -23.04 -9.50
CA GLU A 290 4.90 -23.87 -10.68
C GLU A 290 4.02 -25.13 -10.75
N ALA A 291 3.58 -25.62 -9.60
CA ALA A 291 2.69 -26.78 -9.49
C ALA A 291 1.22 -26.46 -9.78
N THR A 292 0.82 -25.19 -9.79
CA THR A 292 -0.57 -24.77 -10.05
C THR A 292 -0.85 -24.82 -11.54
N THR A 293 -1.96 -25.45 -11.94
CA THR A 293 -2.36 -25.67 -13.35
C THR A 293 -3.66 -25.00 -13.75
N ASP A 294 -4.31 -24.30 -12.82
CA ASP A 294 -5.61 -23.63 -12.97
C ASP A 294 -5.54 -22.17 -12.47
N ARG A 295 -4.50 -21.45 -12.90
CA ARG A 295 -4.16 -20.11 -12.37
C ARG A 295 -5.21 -19.07 -12.66
N GLY A 296 -5.78 -19.13 -13.88
CA GLY A 296 -6.85 -18.21 -14.30
C GLY A 296 -8.11 -18.42 -13.47
N ASP A 297 -8.55 -19.68 -13.33
CA ASP A 297 -9.72 -20.04 -12.52
C ASP A 297 -9.50 -19.67 -11.04
N SER A 298 -8.30 -19.94 -10.51
CA SER A 298 -7.94 -19.60 -9.13
C SER A 298 -8.00 -18.08 -8.86
N TYR A 299 -7.54 -17.26 -9.81
CA TYR A 299 -7.62 -15.80 -9.66
C TYR A 299 -9.06 -15.28 -9.84
N ALA A 300 -9.83 -15.86 -10.78
CA ALA A 300 -11.25 -15.59 -10.93
C ALA A 300 -12.02 -15.89 -9.65
N TYR A 301 -11.78 -17.07 -9.07
CA TYR A 301 -12.36 -17.47 -7.78
C TYR A 301 -11.98 -16.49 -6.66
N LEU A 302 -10.69 -16.11 -6.55
CA LEU A 302 -10.25 -15.16 -5.53
C LEU A 302 -11.04 -13.86 -5.60
N THR A 303 -11.21 -13.28 -6.80
CA THR A 303 -11.89 -12.00 -6.95
C THR A 303 -13.37 -12.05 -6.58
N THR A 304 -14.11 -13.06 -7.02
CA THR A 304 -15.54 -13.23 -6.69
C THR A 304 -15.75 -13.65 -5.24
N HIS A 305 -14.90 -14.54 -4.73
CA HIS A 305 -14.95 -14.97 -3.33
C HIS A 305 -14.82 -13.79 -2.35
N LEU A 306 -13.90 -12.87 -2.63
CA LEU A 306 -13.72 -11.69 -1.78
C LEU A 306 -14.94 -10.78 -1.81
N GLU A 307 -15.58 -10.60 -2.98
CA GLU A 307 -16.84 -9.83 -3.09
C GLU A 307 -17.99 -10.51 -2.35
N GLU A 308 -18.13 -11.82 -2.45
CA GLU A 308 -19.14 -12.59 -1.72
C GLU A 308 -18.90 -12.53 -0.21
N ARG A 309 -17.63 -12.60 0.22
CA ARG A 309 -17.25 -12.67 1.63
C ARG A 309 -17.40 -11.35 2.37
N PHE A 310 -16.97 -10.26 1.74
CA PHE A 310 -16.91 -8.94 2.37
C PHE A 310 -18.06 -8.02 1.94
N GLY A 311 -18.73 -8.34 0.86
CA GLY A 311 -19.73 -7.49 0.20
C GLY A 311 -19.10 -6.52 -0.79
N THR A 312 -19.96 -6.05 -1.72
CA THR A 312 -19.53 -5.12 -2.78
C THR A 312 -19.26 -3.71 -2.28
N ASP A 313 -19.75 -3.36 -1.09
CA ASP A 313 -19.54 -2.04 -0.48
C ASP A 313 -18.27 -1.97 0.38
N ALA A 314 -17.67 -3.11 0.73
CA ALA A 314 -16.45 -3.13 1.52
C ALA A 314 -15.26 -2.63 0.71
N LEU A 315 -14.54 -1.67 1.26
CA LEU A 315 -13.28 -1.19 0.71
C LEU A 315 -12.16 -2.12 1.17
N MET A 316 -11.73 -3.02 0.29
CA MET A 316 -10.64 -3.95 0.58
C MET A 316 -9.28 -3.25 0.59
N ALA A 317 -8.33 -3.76 1.37
CA ALA A 317 -6.93 -3.33 1.37
C ALA A 317 -6.02 -4.53 1.00
N PRO A 318 -5.99 -4.95 -0.28
CA PRO A 318 -5.13 -6.03 -0.74
C PRO A 318 -3.67 -5.59 -0.79
N PHE A 319 -2.77 -6.49 -0.35
CA PHE A 319 -1.32 -6.32 -0.38
C PHE A 319 -0.63 -7.69 -0.44
N ILE A 320 0.61 -7.73 -0.93
CA ILE A 320 1.37 -9.00 -1.05
C ILE A 320 2.57 -9.08 -0.11
N ASP A 321 3.07 -7.95 0.36
CA ASP A 321 4.02 -7.82 1.46
C ASP A 321 3.95 -6.43 2.11
N ASN A 322 4.61 -6.27 3.24
CA ASN A 322 4.79 -5.04 3.98
C ASN A 322 6.07 -5.12 4.84
N HIS A 323 6.27 -4.14 5.71
CA HIS A 323 7.42 -4.05 6.60
C HIS A 323 7.56 -5.21 7.62
N ASP A 324 6.49 -5.97 7.88
CA ASP A 324 6.47 -7.09 8.86
C ASP A 324 6.54 -8.46 8.19
N THR A 325 6.18 -8.57 6.92
CA THR A 325 6.20 -9.83 6.18
C THR A 325 7.49 -10.00 5.38
N GLU A 326 7.78 -11.21 4.93
CA GLU A 326 8.88 -11.42 4.00
C GLU A 326 8.61 -10.71 2.68
N ARG A 327 9.63 -10.04 2.11
CA ARG A 327 9.46 -9.35 0.84
C ARG A 327 9.08 -10.31 -0.28
N PHE A 328 8.02 -9.97 -0.99
CA PHE A 328 7.41 -10.79 -2.03
C PHE A 328 8.39 -11.17 -3.14
N ASN A 329 9.28 -10.25 -3.53
CA ASN A 329 10.33 -10.53 -4.50
C ASN A 329 11.26 -11.68 -4.08
N GLY A 330 11.52 -11.80 -2.77
CA GLY A 330 12.30 -12.90 -2.20
C GLY A 330 11.54 -14.23 -2.25
N ILE A 331 10.24 -14.20 -1.99
CA ILE A 331 9.36 -15.37 -2.02
C ILE A 331 9.25 -15.93 -3.45
N MET A 332 9.03 -15.07 -4.45
CA MET A 332 8.87 -15.45 -5.85
C MET A 332 10.20 -15.82 -6.52
N GLY A 333 11.29 -15.17 -6.08
CA GLY A 333 12.60 -15.29 -6.73
C GLY A 333 12.67 -14.53 -8.06
N LEU A 334 13.63 -13.64 -8.18
CA LEU A 334 13.76 -12.71 -9.32
C LEU A 334 14.29 -13.37 -10.63
N TYR A 335 14.54 -14.68 -10.63
CA TYR A 335 15.00 -15.41 -11.82
C TYR A 335 13.90 -15.60 -12.87
N ASP A 336 12.62 -15.45 -12.51
CA ASP A 336 11.45 -15.51 -13.41
C ASP A 336 10.70 -14.16 -13.36
N MET A 337 11.34 -13.13 -13.88
CA MET A 337 10.83 -11.76 -13.83
C MET A 337 9.42 -11.60 -14.45
N PRO A 338 9.07 -12.26 -15.58
CA PRO A 338 7.70 -12.17 -16.09
C PRO A 338 6.64 -12.67 -15.10
N ARG A 339 6.94 -13.70 -14.32
CA ARG A 339 6.03 -14.22 -13.28
C ARG A 339 5.95 -13.28 -12.08
N VAL A 340 7.06 -12.66 -11.68
CA VAL A 340 7.08 -11.62 -10.65
C VAL A 340 6.22 -10.42 -11.07
N LYS A 341 6.39 -9.95 -12.29
CA LYS A 341 5.56 -8.87 -12.87
C LYS A 341 4.08 -9.25 -12.88
N ALA A 342 3.73 -10.47 -13.28
CA ALA A 342 2.34 -10.94 -13.27
C ALA A 342 1.70 -10.83 -11.88
N ALA A 343 2.45 -11.12 -10.81
CA ALA A 343 1.95 -10.98 -9.45
C ALA A 343 1.55 -9.54 -9.11
N TYR A 344 2.41 -8.57 -9.42
CA TYR A 344 2.10 -7.14 -9.23
C TYR A 344 0.96 -6.67 -10.15
N GLY A 345 0.88 -7.21 -11.39
CA GLY A 345 -0.24 -6.99 -12.28
C GLY A 345 -1.56 -7.53 -11.69
N MET A 346 -1.55 -8.75 -11.14
CA MET A 346 -2.71 -9.32 -10.46
C MET A 346 -3.13 -8.45 -9.27
N LEU A 347 -2.18 -7.99 -8.42
CA LEU A 347 -2.46 -7.08 -7.31
C LEU A 347 -3.11 -5.78 -7.82
N ALA A 348 -2.54 -5.16 -8.86
CA ALA A 348 -3.08 -3.93 -9.43
C ALA A 348 -4.49 -4.10 -10.02
N MET A 349 -4.88 -5.30 -10.46
CA MET A 349 -6.24 -5.60 -10.98
C MET A 349 -7.24 -5.98 -9.86
N MET A 350 -6.84 -5.98 -8.59
CA MET A 350 -7.76 -6.23 -7.47
C MET A 350 -8.68 -5.04 -7.19
N ARG A 351 -9.85 -5.31 -6.59
CA ARG A 351 -10.72 -4.26 -6.02
C ARG A 351 -10.14 -3.68 -4.74
N GLY A 352 -10.57 -2.46 -4.39
CA GLY A 352 -10.19 -1.77 -3.17
C GLY A 352 -8.96 -0.86 -3.31
N GLY A 353 -8.37 -0.45 -2.22
CA GLY A 353 -7.10 0.28 -2.18
C GLY A 353 -5.94 -0.69 -2.14
N THR A 354 -5.14 -0.78 -3.20
CA THR A 354 -3.96 -1.67 -3.22
C THR A 354 -2.78 -1.05 -2.50
N TYR A 355 -2.02 -1.88 -1.77
CA TYR A 355 -0.84 -1.42 -1.03
C TYR A 355 0.42 -2.08 -1.58
N PHE A 356 1.43 -1.24 -1.80
CA PHE A 356 2.77 -1.64 -2.26
C PHE A 356 3.80 -1.14 -1.25
N TYR A 357 4.74 -1.97 -0.89
CA TYR A 357 5.81 -1.60 0.03
C TYR A 357 6.99 -0.99 -0.74
N TYR A 358 7.58 0.11 -0.23
CA TYR A 358 8.69 0.79 -0.91
C TYR A 358 9.81 -0.18 -1.27
N GLY A 359 10.33 -0.06 -2.49
CA GLY A 359 11.41 -0.88 -3.00
C GLY A 359 10.98 -2.21 -3.63
N ASP A 360 9.71 -2.57 -3.61
CA ASP A 360 9.21 -3.73 -4.34
C ASP A 360 9.43 -3.56 -5.84
N GLU A 361 9.17 -2.37 -6.35
CA GLU A 361 9.40 -1.99 -7.75
C GLU A 361 10.89 -2.06 -8.13
N CYS A 362 11.78 -1.99 -7.14
CA CYS A 362 13.22 -2.11 -7.32
C CYS A 362 13.73 -3.54 -7.10
N GLY A 363 12.84 -4.49 -6.85
CA GLY A 363 13.20 -5.87 -6.60
C GLY A 363 13.90 -6.08 -5.26
N LEU A 364 13.68 -5.22 -4.25
CA LEU A 364 14.25 -5.43 -2.93
C LEU A 364 13.77 -6.77 -2.36
N VAL A 365 14.68 -7.46 -1.70
CA VAL A 365 14.44 -8.75 -1.05
C VAL A 365 14.80 -8.64 0.42
N GLY A 366 14.13 -9.41 1.27
CA GLY A 366 14.41 -9.45 2.71
C GLY A 366 13.55 -10.48 3.41
N SER A 367 14.15 -11.22 4.33
CA SER A 367 13.49 -12.28 5.09
C SER A 367 14.07 -12.44 6.48
N GLY A 368 13.39 -13.21 7.31
CA GLY A 368 13.80 -13.48 8.69
C GLY A 368 13.63 -12.26 9.59
N ASN A 369 14.74 -11.69 10.09
CA ASN A 369 14.68 -10.54 10.99
C ASN A 369 14.08 -9.30 10.32
N ASP A 370 13.23 -8.56 11.02
CA ASP A 370 12.54 -7.37 10.49
C ASP A 370 13.49 -6.33 9.88
N PRO A 371 14.67 -6.03 10.44
CA PRO A 371 15.62 -5.12 9.80
C PRO A 371 15.99 -5.48 8.36
N ASN A 372 16.02 -6.77 8.00
CA ASN A 372 16.32 -7.23 6.65
C ASN A 372 15.23 -6.84 5.63
N LYS A 373 13.98 -6.70 6.09
CA LYS A 373 12.83 -6.33 5.27
C LYS A 373 12.77 -4.81 5.01
N ARG A 374 13.51 -4.01 5.79
CA ARG A 374 13.44 -2.55 5.90
C ARG A 374 14.71 -1.85 5.44
N ILE A 375 15.43 -2.44 4.47
CA ILE A 375 16.69 -1.88 3.94
C ILE A 375 16.45 -0.63 3.10
N GLY A 376 17.50 0.21 2.96
CA GLY A 376 17.42 1.49 2.26
C GLY A 376 17.18 1.37 0.76
N MET A 377 16.60 2.42 0.16
CA MET A 377 16.45 2.55 -1.29
C MET A 377 17.77 2.88 -1.96
N TYR A 378 18.05 2.23 -3.08
CA TYR A 378 19.21 2.53 -3.92
C TYR A 378 18.82 3.45 -5.08
N TRP A 379 18.92 4.77 -4.86
CA TRP A 379 18.47 5.76 -5.84
C TRP A 379 19.38 5.88 -7.05
N ASP A 380 20.66 6.19 -6.85
CA ASP A 380 21.63 6.43 -7.93
C ASP A 380 23.07 6.06 -7.53
N ASP A 381 23.46 6.29 -6.29
CA ASP A 381 24.81 6.11 -5.75
C ASP A 381 24.74 5.17 -4.53
N ILE A 382 25.31 3.99 -4.67
CA ILE A 382 25.31 2.96 -3.62
C ILE A 382 25.96 3.47 -2.31
N THR A 383 26.83 4.47 -2.39
CA THR A 383 27.47 5.06 -1.20
C THR A 383 26.57 6.02 -0.44
N LYS A 384 25.42 6.40 -1.03
CA LYS A 384 24.41 7.29 -0.45
C LYS A 384 23.15 6.57 0.01
N VAL A 385 23.10 5.26 -0.15
CA VAL A 385 22.00 4.45 0.39
C VAL A 385 21.95 4.66 1.91
N THR A 386 20.77 4.84 2.46
CA THR A 386 20.58 4.96 3.91
C THR A 386 21.15 3.75 4.65
N TYR A 387 21.52 3.93 5.90
CA TYR A 387 21.97 2.80 6.71
C TYR A 387 20.86 1.76 6.81
N ALA A 388 21.24 0.49 6.67
CA ALA A 388 20.31 -0.59 7.04
C ALA A 388 19.98 -0.47 8.53
N PRO A 389 18.73 -0.75 8.92
CA PRO A 389 18.33 -0.71 10.32
C PRO A 389 19.21 -1.59 11.21
N PRO A 390 19.41 -1.23 12.48
CA PRO A 390 20.20 -2.04 13.41
C PRO A 390 19.73 -3.49 13.47
N GLY A 391 20.68 -4.42 13.30
CA GLY A 391 20.37 -5.87 13.27
C GLY A 391 20.12 -6.44 11.87
N ALA A 392 20.12 -5.62 10.82
CA ALA A 392 20.11 -6.12 9.45
C ALA A 392 21.41 -6.89 9.15
N THR A 393 21.28 -8.06 8.53
CA THR A 393 22.39 -8.93 8.16
C THR A 393 22.64 -8.94 6.66
N GLU A 394 21.69 -8.48 5.87
CA GLU A 394 21.74 -8.46 4.41
C GLU A 394 21.12 -7.18 3.85
N ALA A 395 21.79 -6.57 2.88
CA ALA A 395 21.26 -5.53 2.02
C ALA A 395 21.66 -5.88 0.59
N LYS A 396 20.67 -6.14 -0.27
CA LYS A 396 20.93 -6.57 -1.66
C LYS A 396 20.06 -5.76 -2.61
N TYR A 397 20.65 -5.34 -3.71
CA TYR A 397 20.05 -4.57 -4.79
C TYR A 397 20.17 -5.33 -6.11
N PRO A 398 19.41 -6.43 -6.27
CA PRO A 398 19.65 -7.38 -7.36
C PRO A 398 19.31 -6.82 -8.74
N LEU A 399 18.45 -5.79 -8.83
CA LEU A 399 18.06 -5.18 -10.10
C LEU A 399 18.77 -3.85 -10.39
N GLY A 400 19.61 -3.35 -9.48
CA GLY A 400 20.33 -2.08 -9.67
C GLY A 400 19.69 -0.89 -8.97
N SER A 401 20.04 0.31 -9.39
CA SER A 401 19.52 1.58 -8.86
C SER A 401 18.17 1.95 -9.48
N VAL A 402 17.41 2.80 -8.76
CA VAL A 402 16.17 3.37 -9.27
C VAL A 402 16.37 4.06 -10.62
N ASN A 403 17.44 4.85 -10.78
CA ASN A 403 17.71 5.56 -12.04
C ASN A 403 17.96 4.59 -13.20
N GLU A 404 18.66 3.47 -12.98
CA GLU A 404 18.84 2.43 -13.99
C GLU A 404 17.51 1.77 -14.35
N LEU A 405 16.65 1.50 -13.38
CA LEU A 405 15.35 0.88 -13.60
C LEU A 405 14.35 1.79 -14.31
N ILE A 406 14.37 3.11 -14.03
CA ILE A 406 13.57 4.10 -14.79
C ILE A 406 13.98 4.10 -16.26
N ALA A 407 15.27 3.93 -16.57
CA ALA A 407 15.79 3.95 -17.92
C ALA A 407 15.54 2.65 -18.72
N ASP A 408 15.18 1.56 -18.05
CA ASP A 408 14.86 0.27 -18.67
C ASP A 408 13.34 0.10 -18.82
N ASP A 409 12.82 0.31 -20.00
CA ASP A 409 11.39 0.17 -20.32
C ASP A 409 10.83 -1.22 -19.92
N ASN A 410 11.68 -2.25 -19.79
CA ASN A 410 11.30 -3.61 -19.37
C ASN A 410 11.56 -3.88 -17.87
N SER A 411 11.87 -2.88 -17.07
CA SER A 411 12.08 -3.04 -15.63
C SER A 411 10.80 -3.45 -14.90
N LEU A 412 10.95 -3.99 -13.68
CA LEU A 412 9.84 -4.21 -12.77
C LEU A 412 9.19 -2.89 -12.36
N LEU A 413 10.01 -1.86 -12.14
CA LEU A 413 9.59 -0.51 -11.79
C LEU A 413 8.62 0.07 -12.83
N ASN A 414 9.01 0.08 -14.11
CA ASN A 414 8.16 0.58 -15.20
C ASN A 414 6.90 -0.28 -15.39
N TYR A 415 6.99 -1.59 -15.14
CA TYR A 415 5.82 -2.47 -15.18
C TYR A 415 4.78 -2.11 -14.11
N ILE A 416 5.22 -1.89 -12.85
CA ILE A 416 4.32 -1.47 -11.74
C ILE A 416 3.73 -0.09 -12.05
N GLY A 417 4.53 0.85 -12.53
CA GLY A 417 4.03 2.16 -12.94
C GLY A 417 2.94 2.07 -14.04
N ASN A 418 3.14 1.21 -15.04
CA ASN A 418 2.15 0.97 -16.08
C ASN A 418 0.87 0.30 -15.53
N ALA A 419 1.01 -0.63 -14.58
CA ALA A 419 -0.13 -1.27 -13.92
C ALA A 419 -0.98 -0.26 -13.13
N ASN A 420 -0.34 0.63 -12.37
CA ASN A 420 -1.01 1.70 -11.66
C ASN A 420 -1.64 2.73 -12.61
N ALA A 421 -0.98 3.05 -13.73
CA ALA A 421 -1.55 3.94 -14.75
C ALA A 421 -2.84 3.37 -15.36
N LEU A 422 -2.90 2.06 -15.62
CA LEU A 422 -4.14 1.39 -16.04
C LEU A 422 -5.22 1.51 -14.96
N ARG A 423 -4.87 1.25 -13.72
CA ARG A 423 -5.79 1.34 -12.58
C ARG A 423 -6.34 2.76 -12.39
N ASN A 424 -5.50 3.79 -12.58
CA ASN A 424 -5.90 5.19 -12.49
C ASN A 424 -6.76 5.64 -13.70
N ALA A 425 -6.57 5.03 -14.86
CA ALA A 425 -7.36 5.34 -16.07
C ALA A 425 -8.74 4.66 -16.06
N PHE A 426 -8.85 3.48 -15.45
CA PHE A 426 -10.06 2.66 -15.41
C PHE A 426 -10.54 2.46 -13.96
N PRO A 427 -11.32 3.40 -13.39
CA PRO A 427 -11.79 3.32 -12.01
C PRO A 427 -12.62 2.07 -11.73
N GLU A 428 -13.18 1.42 -12.75
CA GLU A 428 -13.89 0.14 -12.67
C GLU A 428 -13.01 -0.96 -12.07
N ILE A 429 -11.69 -0.93 -12.29
CA ILE A 429 -10.76 -1.93 -11.72
C ILE A 429 -10.88 -1.95 -10.20
N ALA A 430 -10.82 -0.80 -9.60
CA ALA A 430 -10.78 -0.65 -8.13
C ALA A 430 -12.17 -0.70 -7.48
N ARG A 431 -13.23 -0.30 -8.19
CA ARG A 431 -14.57 -0.02 -7.63
C ARG A 431 -15.67 -0.92 -8.19
N GLY A 432 -15.46 -1.49 -9.39
CA GLY A 432 -16.48 -2.26 -10.09
C GLY A 432 -16.79 -3.60 -9.42
N THR A 433 -18.04 -4.02 -9.52
CA THR A 433 -18.44 -5.39 -9.22
C THR A 433 -17.96 -6.34 -10.29
N SER A 434 -17.61 -7.57 -9.91
CA SER A 434 -17.04 -8.57 -10.78
C SER A 434 -18.08 -9.51 -11.36
N SER A 435 -17.93 -9.84 -12.66
CA SER A 435 -18.58 -10.97 -13.30
C SER A 435 -17.52 -11.77 -14.07
N ILE A 436 -17.53 -13.08 -13.94
CA ILE A 436 -16.57 -13.95 -14.60
C ILE A 436 -17.14 -14.47 -15.91
N ILE A 437 -16.36 -14.38 -16.98
CA ILE A 437 -16.64 -15.05 -18.24
C ILE A 437 -15.86 -16.37 -18.24
N GLU A 438 -16.57 -17.47 -18.06
CA GLU A 438 -16.00 -18.83 -18.02
C GLU A 438 -15.22 -19.17 -19.28
N GLN A 439 -14.09 -19.82 -19.12
CA GLN A 439 -13.20 -20.24 -20.19
C GLN A 439 -12.90 -21.74 -20.11
N GLU A 440 -12.63 -22.36 -21.28
CA GLU A 440 -12.15 -23.75 -21.33
C GLU A 440 -10.68 -23.86 -20.88
N ASP A 441 -9.89 -22.81 -21.09
CA ASP A 441 -8.47 -22.72 -20.72
C ASP A 441 -8.37 -22.15 -19.29
N SER A 442 -8.09 -22.99 -18.32
CA SER A 442 -8.03 -22.64 -16.89
C SER A 442 -6.87 -21.72 -16.50
N ASP A 443 -5.92 -21.45 -17.41
CA ASP A 443 -4.87 -20.44 -17.22
C ASP A 443 -5.32 -19.02 -17.63
N ILE A 444 -6.47 -18.90 -18.31
CA ILE A 444 -7.05 -17.62 -18.72
C ILE A 444 -8.10 -17.19 -17.71
N CYS A 445 -7.98 -15.95 -17.22
CA CYS A 445 -9.01 -15.30 -16.41
C CYS A 445 -9.65 -14.16 -17.19
N ILE A 446 -10.98 -14.11 -17.26
CA ILE A 446 -11.73 -12.98 -17.85
C ILE A 446 -12.73 -12.47 -16.84
N ILE A 447 -12.54 -11.20 -16.46
CA ILE A 447 -13.35 -10.50 -15.47
C ILE A 447 -13.98 -9.28 -16.11
N GLU A 448 -15.29 -9.17 -16.10
CA GLU A 448 -15.97 -7.91 -16.33
C GLU A 448 -16.07 -7.14 -15.00
N ARG A 449 -15.73 -5.85 -15.04
CA ARG A 449 -15.85 -4.91 -13.92
C ARG A 449 -16.86 -3.84 -14.30
N THR A 450 -17.94 -3.74 -13.54
CA THR A 450 -18.99 -2.73 -13.78
C THR A 450 -19.05 -1.74 -12.62
N TRP A 451 -18.88 -0.45 -12.94
CA TRP A 451 -18.99 0.65 -11.98
C TRP A 451 -19.66 1.86 -12.64
N ASN A 452 -20.64 2.46 -11.95
CA ASN A 452 -21.42 3.64 -12.43
C ASN A 452 -21.96 3.49 -13.87
N GLY A 453 -22.35 2.27 -14.25
CA GLY A 453 -22.91 1.98 -15.58
C GLY A 453 -21.85 1.83 -16.70
N SER A 454 -20.59 1.95 -16.40
CA SER A 454 -19.46 1.60 -17.27
C SER A 454 -18.98 0.19 -16.96
N THR A 455 -18.62 -0.56 -18.00
CA THR A 455 -18.08 -1.92 -17.90
C THR A 455 -16.81 -2.04 -18.70
N ILE A 456 -15.79 -2.60 -18.08
CA ILE A 456 -14.55 -3.02 -18.74
C ILE A 456 -14.39 -4.53 -18.63
N THR A 457 -13.67 -5.12 -19.57
CA THR A 457 -13.28 -6.53 -19.55
C THR A 457 -11.78 -6.63 -19.34
N ILE A 458 -11.37 -7.28 -18.24
CA ILE A 458 -9.97 -7.53 -17.90
C ILE A 458 -9.67 -8.98 -18.26
N VAL A 459 -8.65 -9.21 -19.09
CA VAL A 459 -8.23 -10.55 -19.51
C VAL A 459 -6.80 -10.78 -19.08
N LEU A 460 -6.56 -11.84 -18.30
CA LEU A 460 -5.24 -12.21 -17.82
C LEU A 460 -4.85 -13.56 -18.41
N ASN A 461 -3.66 -13.64 -18.98
CA ASN A 461 -2.99 -14.89 -19.31
C ASN A 461 -2.00 -15.22 -18.20
N LEU A 462 -2.29 -16.19 -17.36
CA LEU A 462 -1.50 -16.57 -16.18
C LEU A 462 -0.62 -17.81 -16.43
N CYS A 463 -0.12 -17.97 -17.66
CA CYS A 463 0.80 -19.05 -18.00
C CYS A 463 2.01 -18.60 -18.83
N ARG A 464 2.94 -19.51 -19.05
CA ARG A 464 4.21 -19.28 -19.78
C ARG A 464 4.06 -19.37 -21.32
N GLU A 465 2.86 -19.58 -21.82
CA GLU A 465 2.58 -19.68 -23.25
C GLU A 465 1.68 -18.54 -23.70
N ALA A 466 1.88 -18.09 -24.94
CA ALA A 466 0.96 -17.14 -25.56
C ALA A 466 -0.40 -17.81 -25.79
N LYS A 467 -1.47 -17.08 -25.51
CA LYS A 467 -2.85 -17.56 -25.63
C LYS A 467 -3.67 -16.70 -26.57
N SER A 468 -4.80 -17.24 -27.00
CA SER A 468 -5.77 -16.50 -27.82
C SER A 468 -7.18 -16.72 -27.28
N VAL A 469 -7.92 -15.63 -27.11
CA VAL A 469 -9.28 -15.65 -26.60
C VAL A 469 -10.23 -15.01 -27.62
N SER A 470 -11.37 -15.65 -27.82
CA SER A 470 -12.43 -15.11 -28.69
C SER A 470 -13.33 -14.17 -27.91
N LEU A 471 -13.26 -12.89 -28.25
CA LEU A 471 -14.09 -11.81 -27.69
C LEU A 471 -14.58 -10.93 -28.85
N THR A 472 -15.84 -10.51 -28.84
CA THR A 472 -16.42 -9.71 -29.93
C THR A 472 -17.12 -8.48 -29.39
N GLY A 473 -17.16 -7.41 -30.18
CA GLY A 473 -17.90 -6.19 -29.84
C GLY A 473 -17.19 -5.26 -28.87
N LEU A 474 -15.90 -5.50 -28.60
CA LEU A 474 -15.07 -4.73 -27.70
C LEU A 474 -13.95 -4.01 -28.46
N SER A 475 -13.26 -3.11 -27.77
CA SER A 475 -12.06 -2.41 -28.24
C SER A 475 -10.93 -2.57 -27.23
N LEU A 476 -9.69 -2.76 -27.70
CA LEU A 476 -8.52 -2.83 -26.82
C LEU A 476 -8.24 -1.43 -26.27
N ALA A 477 -8.32 -1.28 -24.95
CA ALA A 477 -8.19 -0.01 -24.24
C ALA A 477 -6.89 0.12 -23.46
N GLY A 478 -6.31 -1.00 -22.99
CA GLY A 478 -5.06 -0.99 -22.26
C GLY A 478 -4.37 -2.36 -22.28
N ILE A 479 -3.05 -2.36 -22.13
CA ILE A 479 -2.25 -3.58 -22.07
C ILE A 479 -1.20 -3.45 -20.96
N LEU A 480 -0.88 -4.59 -20.35
CA LEU A 480 0.23 -4.74 -19.42
C LEU A 480 0.98 -6.01 -19.82
N ASP A 481 2.15 -5.84 -20.38
CA ASP A 481 2.97 -6.94 -20.88
C ASP A 481 4.16 -7.17 -19.99
N ALA A 482 4.31 -8.39 -19.51
CA ALA A 482 5.40 -8.78 -18.63
C ALA A 482 6.76 -8.87 -19.35
N ASN A 483 6.79 -8.83 -20.69
CA ASN A 483 8.00 -8.99 -21.48
C ASN A 483 8.02 -8.12 -22.74
N ILE A 484 8.13 -6.81 -22.56
CA ILE A 484 8.10 -5.83 -23.65
C ILE A 484 9.43 -5.66 -24.41
N SER A 485 10.50 -6.37 -24.04
CA SER A 485 11.84 -6.23 -24.64
C SER A 485 11.89 -6.44 -26.17
N GLN A 486 10.87 -7.09 -26.75
CA GLN A 486 10.74 -7.33 -28.19
C GLN A 486 9.52 -6.63 -28.81
N GLY A 487 8.89 -5.71 -28.07
CA GLY A 487 7.58 -5.15 -28.39
C GLY A 487 6.45 -6.07 -27.90
N SER A 488 5.30 -5.47 -27.55
CA SER A 488 4.17 -6.27 -27.09
C SER A 488 3.55 -7.10 -28.21
N GLY A 489 3.36 -8.39 -27.98
CA GLY A 489 2.60 -9.30 -28.82
C GLY A 489 1.09 -9.30 -28.50
N ILE A 490 0.65 -8.51 -27.50
CA ILE A 490 -0.77 -8.39 -27.15
C ILE A 490 -1.48 -7.60 -28.24
N THR A 491 -2.43 -8.24 -28.92
CA THR A 491 -3.15 -7.64 -30.04
C THR A 491 -4.61 -8.07 -30.05
N TYR A 492 -5.48 -7.18 -30.50
CA TYR A 492 -6.90 -7.46 -30.68
C TYR A 492 -7.37 -7.04 -32.08
N ASN A 493 -8.07 -7.92 -32.79
CA ASN A 493 -8.53 -7.68 -34.16
C ASN A 493 -10.05 -7.47 -34.32
N GLY A 494 -10.75 -7.24 -33.19
CA GLY A 494 -12.20 -7.09 -33.12
C GLY A 494 -12.96 -8.40 -32.85
N SER A 495 -12.26 -9.53 -32.86
CA SER A 495 -12.86 -10.84 -32.55
C SER A 495 -11.96 -11.79 -31.76
N THR A 496 -10.65 -11.62 -31.85
CA THR A 496 -9.66 -12.45 -31.18
C THR A 496 -8.62 -11.57 -30.50
N LEU A 497 -8.50 -11.74 -29.19
CA LEU A 497 -7.43 -11.19 -28.37
C LEU A 497 -6.29 -12.22 -28.32
N LYS A 498 -5.10 -11.81 -28.72
CA LYS A 498 -3.86 -12.55 -28.46
C LYS A 498 -3.18 -11.94 -27.25
N LEU A 499 -2.69 -12.77 -26.36
CA LEU A 499 -2.00 -12.40 -25.12
C LEU A 499 -0.63 -13.09 -25.10
N ASP A 500 0.40 -12.33 -24.83
CA ASP A 500 1.71 -12.87 -24.52
C ASP A 500 1.69 -13.61 -23.16
N PRO A 501 2.71 -14.44 -22.87
CA PRO A 501 2.86 -15.05 -21.55
C PRO A 501 2.80 -14.00 -20.43
N TRP A 502 1.98 -14.24 -19.42
CA TRP A 502 1.80 -13.32 -18.27
C TRP A 502 1.23 -11.94 -18.63
N GLY A 503 0.63 -11.83 -19.82
CA GLY A 503 0.07 -10.57 -20.29
C GLY A 503 -1.34 -10.29 -19.75
N ILE A 504 -1.66 -9.02 -19.57
CA ILE A 504 -2.97 -8.52 -19.16
C ILE A 504 -3.48 -7.54 -20.22
N ALA A 505 -4.75 -7.63 -20.57
CA ALA A 505 -5.41 -6.69 -21.48
C ALA A 505 -6.70 -6.15 -20.84
N ILE A 506 -6.99 -4.89 -21.11
CA ILE A 506 -8.25 -4.23 -20.76
C ILE A 506 -8.97 -3.87 -22.07
N LEU A 507 -10.24 -4.27 -22.14
CA LEU A 507 -11.12 -3.97 -23.29
C LEU A 507 -12.36 -3.21 -22.77
N ASN A 508 -12.92 -2.36 -23.61
CA ASN A 508 -14.15 -1.59 -23.37
C ASN A 508 -15.07 -1.56 -24.58
#